data_62c1d69c045a63df6ab0639f4a3a9981
#
_entry.id   62c1d69c045a63df6ab0639f4a3a9981
#
_cell.length_a   1.000
_cell.length_b   1.000
_cell.length_c   1.000
_cell.angle_alpha   90.00
_cell.angle_beta   90.00
_cell.angle_gamma   90.00
#
_symmetry.space_group_name_H-M   'P 1'
#
loop_
_entity.id
_entity.type
_entity.pdbx_description
1 polymer ?
#
loop_
_entity_poly.entity_id
_entity_poly.type
_entity_poly.pdbx_seq_one_letter_code
_entity_poly.pdbx_strand_id
1 'polypeptide(L)'
;MKHRTQRWLNRLLFCSCVCVPTLLISGTMLLRHSDAGQQLLVSWWTDSLEIATASKVEIGRVYFISPGCYVLEDVLLNDRETGRNILQCDHLRITRADDQWELNLHFAQTQYQNLHNWLQWWNEHVLPISEGENTTVKIQSLTFAKQTEPPIVNFVAQIIPGSQSSSALLNFGNDLTKPIAIEMKRFHEFPVNTKILLETNGHPVSVKLLGELLLNEFSFGESATFVGALALDTVVGAQQFMQFDLQGTLHNVELQSLLGGLQESPLSGRVTVQISRAIFQNDRWLQLQGTLQGHNGQVSRAWLPTAARQLKLRWLGDLQQPQIPFQSMYCAFSWNQSSLSLRGEPEGEQAGAMLRHENGIILAENPQVLQASVLHEVLAR
;
A
#
# COMPACT_ATOMS: atom_id res chain seq x y z
N MET A 1 -26.24 21.34 74.51
CA MET A 1 -25.11 21.43 73.57
C MET A 1 -25.18 20.43 72.38
N LYS A 2 -25.61 19.20 72.55
CA LYS A 2 -25.71 18.15 71.47
C LYS A 2 -26.48 18.56 70.21
N HIS A 3 -27.60 19.26 70.32
CA HIS A 3 -28.41 19.65 69.15
C HIS A 3 -27.78 20.71 68.24
N ARG A 4 -26.90 21.58 68.72
CA ARG A 4 -26.25 22.60 67.94
C ARG A 4 -25.11 22.00 67.09
N THR A 5 -24.35 21.07 67.64
CA THR A 5 -23.27 20.36 66.96
C THR A 5 -23.79 19.44 65.86
N GLN A 6 -24.94 18.77 66.09
CA GLN A 6 -25.59 17.89 65.10
C GLN A 6 -26.14 18.68 63.91
N ARG A 7 -26.70 19.87 64.11
CA ARG A 7 -27.17 20.76 63.03
C ARG A 7 -26.01 21.32 62.22
N TRP A 8 -24.89 21.60 62.88
CA TRP A 8 -23.69 22.10 62.18
C TRP A 8 -23.05 20.99 61.36
N LEU A 9 -22.97 19.77 61.86
CA LEU A 9 -22.47 18.60 61.18
C LEU A 9 -23.29 18.25 59.91
N ASN A 10 -24.62 18.28 60.07
CA ASN A 10 -25.54 18.05 58.92
C ASN A 10 -25.40 19.12 57.83
N ARG A 11 -25.19 20.39 58.20
CA ARG A 11 -24.91 21.46 57.22
C ARG A 11 -23.57 21.27 56.53
N LEU A 12 -22.55 20.88 57.24
CA LEU A 12 -21.23 20.59 56.70
C LEU A 12 -21.30 19.40 55.73
N LEU A 13 -21.98 18.36 56.11
CA LEU A 13 -22.21 17.16 55.29
C LEU A 13 -23.00 17.49 54.01
N PHE A 14 -24.06 18.32 54.12
CA PHE A 14 -24.82 18.80 52.98
C PHE A 14 -23.95 19.63 52.03
N CYS A 15 -23.17 20.58 52.53
CA CYS A 15 -22.26 21.39 51.74
C CYS A 15 -21.19 20.54 51.05
N SER A 16 -20.55 19.60 51.76
CA SER A 16 -19.49 18.78 51.18
C SER A 16 -20.03 17.71 50.19
N CYS A 17 -21.15 17.09 50.48
CA CYS A 17 -21.66 15.97 49.68
C CYS A 17 -22.62 16.42 48.53
N VAL A 18 -23.21 17.60 48.63
CA VAL A 18 -24.20 18.08 47.65
C VAL A 18 -23.71 19.36 46.97
N CYS A 19 -23.45 20.43 47.75
CA CYS A 19 -23.13 21.72 47.16
C CYS A 19 -21.79 21.71 46.41
N VAL A 20 -20.75 21.08 46.99
CA VAL A 20 -19.43 21.02 46.32
C VAL A 20 -19.47 20.22 45.02
N PRO A 21 -20.00 18.97 45.00
CA PRO A 21 -20.15 18.24 43.73
C PRO A 21 -21.04 18.97 42.71
N THR A 22 -22.15 19.58 43.15
CA THR A 22 -23.05 20.33 42.26
C THR A 22 -22.34 21.56 41.65
N LEU A 23 -21.61 22.32 42.46
CA LEU A 23 -20.80 23.45 41.98
C LEU A 23 -19.68 23.02 41.04
N LEU A 24 -19.01 21.90 41.35
CA LEU A 24 -17.99 21.34 40.46
C LEU A 24 -18.58 20.89 39.11
N ILE A 25 -19.70 20.18 39.14
CA ILE A 25 -20.38 19.74 37.91
C ILE A 25 -20.88 20.95 37.11
N SER A 26 -21.55 21.92 37.78
CA SER A 26 -22.04 23.12 37.11
C SER A 26 -20.90 23.99 36.61
N GLY A 27 -19.81 24.13 37.40
CA GLY A 27 -18.62 24.85 37.00
C GLY A 27 -17.90 24.21 35.81
N THR A 28 -17.78 22.90 35.79
CA THR A 28 -17.21 22.16 34.65
C THR A 28 -18.08 22.24 33.41
N MET A 29 -19.42 22.21 33.55
CA MET A 29 -20.33 22.44 32.41
C MET A 29 -20.23 23.87 31.85
N LEU A 30 -20.19 24.87 32.73
CA LEU A 30 -20.02 26.27 32.32
C LEU A 30 -18.67 26.51 31.63
N LEU A 31 -17.59 25.95 32.19
CA LEU A 31 -16.26 26.03 31.57
C LEU A 31 -16.23 25.38 30.17
N ARG A 32 -16.90 24.23 29.99
CA ARG A 32 -16.99 23.54 28.71
C ARG A 32 -17.69 24.33 27.61
N HIS A 33 -18.65 25.18 27.98
CA HIS A 33 -19.41 26.03 27.05
C HIS A 33 -18.82 27.44 26.92
N SER A 34 -17.79 27.78 27.69
CA SER A 34 -17.07 29.06 27.58
C SER A 34 -15.97 28.98 26.53
N ASP A 35 -15.65 30.12 25.90
CA ASP A 35 -14.54 30.27 24.96
C ASP A 35 -13.20 29.84 25.59
N ALA A 36 -12.99 30.16 26.86
CA ALA A 36 -11.79 29.73 27.59
C ALA A 36 -11.71 28.21 27.77
N GLY A 37 -12.82 27.56 28.05
CA GLY A 37 -12.88 26.10 28.16
C GLY A 37 -12.68 25.41 26.81
N GLN A 38 -13.23 25.97 25.74
CA GLN A 38 -12.98 25.50 24.37
C GLN A 38 -11.50 25.60 24.00
N GLN A 39 -10.84 26.72 24.27
CA GLN A 39 -9.41 26.91 24.02
C GLN A 39 -8.55 25.90 24.79
N LEU A 40 -8.88 25.61 26.04
CA LEU A 40 -8.18 24.59 26.84
C LEU A 40 -8.36 23.18 26.25
N LEU A 41 -9.57 22.82 25.80
CA LEU A 41 -9.81 21.53 25.17
C LEU A 41 -9.09 21.40 23.83
N VAL A 42 -9.13 22.45 23.01
CA VAL A 42 -8.38 22.51 21.74
C VAL A 42 -6.88 22.35 21.99
N SER A 43 -6.29 23.13 22.92
CA SER A 43 -4.87 23.01 23.26
C SER A 43 -4.51 21.60 23.72
N TRP A 44 -5.29 21.02 24.62
CA TRP A 44 -5.03 19.68 25.14
C TRP A 44 -5.06 18.60 24.05
N TRP A 45 -6.06 18.65 23.16
CA TRP A 45 -6.15 17.72 22.04
C TRP A 45 -5.06 17.95 20.99
N THR A 46 -4.71 19.22 20.72
CA THR A 46 -3.60 19.58 19.83
C THR A 46 -2.31 18.97 20.35
N ASP A 47 -1.94 19.21 21.61
CA ASP A 47 -0.73 18.66 22.22
C ASP A 47 -0.73 17.13 22.20
N SER A 48 -1.87 16.51 22.55
CA SER A 48 -2.00 15.05 22.57
C SER A 48 -1.81 14.40 21.19
N LEU A 49 -2.44 14.98 20.17
CA LEU A 49 -2.30 14.48 18.80
C LEU A 49 -0.91 14.80 18.21
N GLU A 50 -0.31 15.93 18.53
CA GLU A 50 1.06 16.26 18.12
C GLU A 50 2.09 15.27 18.65
N ILE A 51 1.94 14.85 19.91
CA ILE A 51 2.80 13.82 20.51
C ILE A 51 2.56 12.46 19.85
N ALA A 52 1.29 12.09 19.68
CA ALA A 52 0.92 10.78 19.13
C ALA A 52 1.28 10.60 17.65
N THR A 53 1.31 11.68 16.87
CA THR A 53 1.53 11.62 15.41
C THR A 53 2.87 12.22 14.99
N ALA A 54 3.66 12.79 15.92
CA ALA A 54 4.88 13.56 15.63
C ALA A 54 4.68 14.66 14.55
N SER A 55 3.44 15.14 14.38
CA SER A 55 3.05 16.13 13.39
C SER A 55 2.72 17.47 14.05
N LYS A 56 2.53 18.53 13.27
CA LYS A 56 1.92 19.77 13.71
C LYS A 56 0.41 19.65 13.51
N VAL A 57 -0.38 19.89 14.56
CA VAL A 57 -1.83 19.71 14.56
C VAL A 57 -2.53 21.05 14.75
N GLU A 58 -3.55 21.30 13.92
CA GLU A 58 -4.45 22.45 14.05
C GLU A 58 -5.88 21.92 14.17
N ILE A 59 -6.65 22.41 15.16
CA ILE A 59 -8.03 21.99 15.43
C ILE A 59 -8.87 23.27 15.55
N GLY A 60 -9.97 23.32 14.79
CA GLY A 60 -10.87 24.47 14.86
C GLY A 60 -11.70 24.46 16.14
N ARG A 61 -12.38 23.35 16.45
CA ARG A 61 -13.26 23.20 17.62
C ARG A 61 -13.24 21.78 18.17
N VAL A 62 -13.56 21.65 19.47
CA VAL A 62 -13.68 20.37 20.15
C VAL A 62 -15.03 20.29 20.85
N TYR A 63 -15.79 19.25 20.56
CA TYR A 63 -17.06 18.94 21.22
C TYR A 63 -16.92 17.68 22.07
N PHE A 64 -17.37 17.79 23.30
CA PHE A 64 -17.52 16.64 24.18
C PHE A 64 -18.94 16.08 24.03
N ILE A 65 -19.05 14.84 23.60
CA ILE A 65 -20.36 14.15 23.41
C ILE A 65 -20.73 13.37 24.67
N SER A 66 -19.81 12.54 25.16
CA SER A 66 -19.99 11.72 26.36
C SER A 66 -18.63 11.35 26.94
N PRO A 67 -18.53 10.81 28.16
CA PRO A 67 -17.27 10.32 28.69
C PRO A 67 -16.56 9.39 27.70
N GLY A 68 -15.32 9.76 27.31
CA GLY A 68 -14.54 9.02 26.33
C GLY A 68 -14.95 9.23 24.86
N CYS A 69 -15.87 10.17 24.55
CA CYS A 69 -16.27 10.47 23.18
C CYS A 69 -16.17 11.97 22.88
N TYR A 70 -15.35 12.30 21.88
CA TYR A 70 -15.09 13.67 21.44
C TYR A 70 -15.28 13.79 19.93
N VAL A 71 -15.67 14.97 19.47
CA VAL A 71 -15.69 15.33 18.04
C VAL A 71 -14.83 16.58 17.87
N LEU A 72 -13.84 16.47 17.00
CA LEU A 72 -12.96 17.56 16.61
C LEU A 72 -13.38 18.02 15.22
N GLU A 73 -13.50 19.34 15.03
CA GLU A 73 -13.82 19.97 13.75
C GLU A 73 -12.60 20.67 13.17
N ASP A 74 -12.53 20.71 11.84
CA ASP A 74 -11.48 21.36 11.07
C ASP A 74 -10.08 20.90 11.50
N VAL A 75 -9.87 19.57 11.48
CA VAL A 75 -8.59 18.97 11.87
C VAL A 75 -7.63 18.96 10.70
N LEU A 76 -6.45 19.53 10.93
CA LEU A 76 -5.35 19.58 9.97
C LEU A 76 -4.08 19.05 10.63
N LEU A 77 -3.52 17.98 10.05
CA LEU A 77 -2.22 17.43 10.45
C LEU A 77 -1.18 17.77 9.39
N ASN A 78 -0.12 18.46 9.79
CA ASN A 78 0.98 18.83 8.91
C ASN A 78 2.27 18.15 9.38
N ASP A 79 3.06 17.71 8.43
CA ASP A 79 4.41 17.22 8.67
C ASP A 79 5.28 18.38 9.23
N ARG A 80 5.96 18.13 10.34
CA ARG A 80 6.79 19.16 11.01
C ARG A 80 7.99 19.60 10.17
N GLU A 81 8.55 18.69 9.39
CA GLU A 81 9.76 18.94 8.62
C GLU A 81 9.44 19.61 7.27
N THR A 82 8.46 19.08 6.57
CA THR A 82 8.12 19.52 5.21
C THR A 82 6.98 20.54 5.16
N GLY A 83 6.19 20.66 6.23
CA GLY A 83 4.97 21.47 6.27
C GLY A 83 3.84 20.94 5.40
N ARG A 84 3.99 19.75 4.81
CA ARG A 84 2.97 19.14 3.96
C ARG A 84 1.79 18.64 4.79
N ASN A 85 0.60 18.79 4.25
CA ASN A 85 -0.60 18.26 4.87
C ASN A 85 -0.60 16.72 4.78
N ILE A 86 -0.54 16.07 5.94
CA ILE A 86 -0.60 14.62 6.10
C ILE A 86 -2.04 14.15 6.01
N LEU A 87 -2.94 14.88 6.70
CA LEU A 87 -4.35 14.56 6.78
C LEU A 87 -5.14 15.83 7.08
N GLN A 88 -6.22 16.02 6.36
CA GLN A 88 -7.22 17.05 6.61
C GLN A 88 -8.60 16.41 6.65
N CYS A 89 -9.40 16.75 7.65
CA CYS A 89 -10.79 16.32 7.73
C CYS A 89 -11.66 17.36 8.43
N ASP A 90 -12.91 17.46 8.02
CA ASP A 90 -13.87 18.38 8.62
C ASP A 90 -14.32 17.90 10.00
N HIS A 91 -14.43 16.59 10.18
CA HIS A 91 -14.90 15.98 11.43
C HIS A 91 -14.08 14.72 11.76
N LEU A 92 -13.47 14.72 12.94
CA LEU A 92 -12.81 13.57 13.54
C LEU A 92 -13.53 13.19 14.84
N ARG A 93 -14.18 12.05 14.86
CA ARG A 93 -14.75 11.49 16.08
C ARG A 93 -13.76 10.56 16.75
N ILE A 94 -13.43 10.85 17.99
CA ILE A 94 -12.54 10.05 18.84
C ILE A 94 -13.37 9.39 19.92
N THR A 95 -13.28 8.07 20.02
CA THR A 95 -13.92 7.28 21.07
C THR A 95 -12.89 6.41 21.78
N ARG A 96 -13.03 6.26 23.09
CA ARG A 96 -12.24 5.33 23.89
C ARG A 96 -13.14 4.22 24.38
N ALA A 97 -12.85 2.98 24.00
CA ALA A 97 -13.56 1.79 24.43
C ALA A 97 -12.53 0.71 24.79
N ASP A 98 -12.68 0.09 25.97
CA ASP A 98 -11.88 -1.07 26.42
C ASP A 98 -10.36 -0.88 26.28
N ASP A 99 -9.83 0.28 26.72
CA ASP A 99 -8.41 0.68 26.61
C ASP A 99 -7.88 0.80 25.17
N GLN A 100 -8.75 1.01 24.19
CA GLN A 100 -8.41 1.29 22.82
C GLN A 100 -8.97 2.63 22.36
N TRP A 101 -8.21 3.33 21.51
CA TRP A 101 -8.66 4.52 20.83
C TRP A 101 -9.25 4.16 19.47
N GLU A 102 -10.43 4.69 19.18
CA GLU A 102 -11.06 4.59 17.88
C GLU A 102 -11.26 5.99 17.30
N LEU A 103 -10.64 6.25 16.16
CA LEU A 103 -10.70 7.49 15.40
C LEU A 103 -11.54 7.25 14.15
N ASN A 104 -12.68 7.94 14.02
CA ASN A 104 -13.59 7.79 12.91
C ASN A 104 -13.65 9.08 12.10
N LEU A 105 -13.35 8.99 10.80
CA LEU A 105 -13.38 10.08 9.82
C LEU A 105 -14.32 9.70 8.68
N HIS A 106 -15.19 10.61 8.26
CA HIS A 106 -16.02 10.38 7.08
C HIS A 106 -15.23 10.64 5.80
N PHE A 107 -14.64 11.83 5.69
CA PHE A 107 -13.85 12.23 4.56
C PHE A 107 -12.51 12.73 5.06
N ALA A 108 -11.45 12.27 4.43
CA ALA A 108 -10.11 12.72 4.68
C ALA A 108 -9.39 13.02 3.37
N GLN A 109 -8.59 14.08 3.38
CA GLN A 109 -7.73 14.45 2.27
C GLN A 109 -6.27 14.49 2.74
N THR A 110 -5.35 14.19 1.83
CA THR A 110 -3.92 14.32 2.07
C THR A 110 -3.24 15.03 0.89
N GLN A 111 -2.19 15.80 1.16
CA GLN A 111 -1.35 16.38 0.12
C GLN A 111 -0.28 15.43 -0.40
N TYR A 112 -0.13 14.26 0.18
CA TYR A 112 0.70 13.22 -0.42
C TYR A 112 0.15 12.83 -1.79
N GLN A 113 1.06 12.66 -2.75
CA GLN A 113 0.68 12.39 -4.13
C GLN A 113 0.13 10.98 -4.31
N ASN A 114 0.58 10.05 -3.45
CA ASN A 114 0.28 8.62 -3.55
C ASN A 114 0.33 7.92 -2.19
N LEU A 115 -0.17 6.70 -2.17
CA LEU A 115 -0.22 5.86 -0.97
C LEU A 115 1.19 5.52 -0.44
N HIS A 116 2.19 5.32 -1.32
CA HIS A 116 3.56 4.99 -0.91
C HIS A 116 4.16 6.07 0.00
N ASN A 117 4.13 7.34 -0.43
CA ASN A 117 4.67 8.45 0.35
C ASN A 117 3.94 8.60 1.69
N TRP A 118 2.64 8.32 1.71
CA TRP A 118 1.86 8.34 2.94
C TRP A 118 2.22 7.18 3.88
N LEU A 119 2.41 5.95 3.34
CA LEU A 119 2.89 4.79 4.11
C LEU A 119 4.33 4.97 4.61
N GLN A 120 5.18 5.62 3.82
CA GLN A 120 6.54 5.98 4.26
C GLN A 120 6.49 6.90 5.47
N TRP A 121 5.63 7.92 5.44
CA TRP A 121 5.42 8.79 6.61
C TRP A 121 4.95 7.98 7.83
N TRP A 122 4.02 7.02 7.66
CA TRP A 122 3.61 6.12 8.75
C TRP A 122 4.78 5.33 9.32
N ASN A 123 5.63 4.78 8.46
CA ASN A 123 6.81 4.05 8.86
C ASN A 123 7.81 4.90 9.64
N GLU A 124 7.95 6.17 9.28
CA GLU A 124 8.93 7.08 9.88
C GLU A 124 8.43 7.72 11.17
N HIS A 125 7.12 7.97 11.32
CA HIS A 125 6.58 8.78 12.41
C HIS A 125 5.59 8.02 13.31
N VAL A 126 4.78 7.12 12.78
CA VAL A 126 3.76 6.39 13.55
C VAL A 126 4.31 5.10 14.16
N LEU A 127 4.99 4.29 13.36
CA LEU A 127 5.54 3.02 13.80
C LEU A 127 6.74 3.10 14.77
N PRO A 128 7.53 4.20 14.87
CA PRO A 128 8.53 4.34 15.92
C PRO A 128 7.97 4.45 17.32
N ILE A 129 6.68 4.72 17.49
CA ILE A 129 6.04 4.84 18.81
C ILE A 129 6.04 3.45 19.45
N SER A 130 6.88 3.30 20.47
CA SER A 130 7.09 2.02 21.20
C SER A 130 6.15 1.85 22.38
N GLU A 131 5.57 2.94 22.87
CA GLU A 131 4.68 2.97 24.04
C GLU A 131 3.37 3.68 23.67
N GLY A 132 2.24 3.11 24.09
CA GLY A 132 0.93 3.70 23.81
C GLY A 132 -0.18 2.66 23.87
N GLU A 133 -1.40 3.14 23.70
CA GLU A 133 -2.59 2.30 23.62
C GLU A 133 -2.85 1.90 22.15
N ASN A 134 -3.46 0.74 21.95
CA ASN A 134 -3.89 0.30 20.63
C ASN A 134 -4.85 1.35 20.03
N THR A 135 -4.63 1.66 18.78
CA THR A 135 -5.41 2.69 18.09
C THR A 135 -6.00 2.15 16.80
N THR A 136 -7.30 2.34 16.61
CA THR A 136 -7.99 2.02 15.36
C THR A 136 -8.41 3.31 14.67
N VAL A 137 -7.99 3.50 13.44
CA VAL A 137 -8.37 4.64 12.58
C VAL A 137 -9.29 4.12 11.48
N LYS A 138 -10.48 4.68 11.36
CA LYS A 138 -11.46 4.35 10.32
C LYS A 138 -11.73 5.59 9.46
N ILE A 139 -11.50 5.48 8.17
CA ILE A 139 -11.74 6.55 7.19
C ILE A 139 -12.69 6.01 6.13
N GLN A 140 -13.86 6.61 5.99
CA GLN A 140 -14.84 6.14 5.01
C GLN A 140 -14.36 6.42 3.58
N SER A 141 -13.74 7.57 3.34
CA SER A 141 -13.19 7.96 2.04
C SER A 141 -11.92 8.79 2.22
N LEU A 142 -10.80 8.31 1.65
CA LEU A 142 -9.49 8.98 1.67
C LEU A 142 -9.10 9.36 0.25
N THR A 143 -8.82 10.66 0.04
CA THR A 143 -8.40 11.22 -1.26
C THR A 143 -6.96 11.73 -1.18
N PHE A 144 -6.18 11.50 -2.25
CA PHE A 144 -4.82 12.00 -2.41
C PHE A 144 -4.79 13.23 -3.33
N ALA A 145 -3.88 14.17 -3.05
CA ALA A 145 -3.72 15.34 -3.89
C ALA A 145 -3.24 14.94 -5.28
N LYS A 146 -3.81 15.56 -6.33
CA LYS A 146 -3.51 15.28 -7.76
C LYS A 146 -3.84 13.86 -8.23
N GLN A 147 -4.61 13.09 -7.48
CA GLN A 147 -4.97 11.76 -7.90
C GLN A 147 -6.08 11.81 -8.94
N THR A 148 -5.82 11.23 -10.10
CA THR A 148 -6.83 10.93 -11.12
C THR A 148 -7.58 9.61 -10.81
N GLU A 149 -7.13 8.89 -9.79
CA GLU A 149 -7.67 7.60 -9.36
C GLU A 149 -8.83 7.81 -8.35
N PRO A 150 -9.76 6.86 -8.26
CA PRO A 150 -10.86 6.94 -7.31
C PRO A 150 -10.32 6.95 -5.86
N PRO A 151 -11.07 7.56 -4.92
CA PRO A 151 -10.67 7.59 -3.52
C PRO A 151 -10.56 6.18 -2.94
N ILE A 152 -9.65 6.00 -1.99
CA ILE A 152 -9.59 4.78 -1.17
C ILE A 152 -10.79 4.80 -0.23
N VAL A 153 -11.62 3.75 -0.29
CA VAL A 153 -12.84 3.66 0.53
C VAL A 153 -12.70 2.60 1.61
N ASN A 154 -13.44 2.80 2.71
CA ASN A 154 -13.50 1.89 3.85
C ASN A 154 -12.11 1.55 4.41
N PHE A 155 -11.26 2.57 4.51
CA PHE A 155 -9.93 2.41 5.08
C PHE A 155 -10.02 2.21 6.60
N VAL A 156 -9.39 1.15 7.09
CA VAL A 156 -9.27 0.83 8.51
C VAL A 156 -7.81 0.54 8.82
N ALA A 157 -7.22 1.28 9.73
CA ALA A 157 -5.88 1.05 10.23
C ALA A 157 -5.94 0.64 11.70
N GLN A 158 -5.28 -0.45 12.05
CA GLN A 158 -5.06 -0.89 13.44
C GLN A 158 -3.59 -0.74 13.77
N ILE A 159 -3.28 0.12 14.73
CA ILE A 159 -1.91 0.41 15.19
C ILE A 159 -1.72 -0.25 16.53
N ILE A 160 -0.69 -1.07 16.64
CA ILE A 160 -0.33 -1.81 17.84
C ILE A 160 1.11 -1.43 18.19
N PRO A 161 1.31 -0.50 19.15
CA PRO A 161 2.62 -0.16 19.65
C PRO A 161 3.25 -1.34 20.43
N GLY A 162 4.57 -1.44 20.44
CA GLY A 162 5.25 -2.45 21.22
C GLY A 162 6.73 -2.18 21.38
N SER A 163 7.32 -2.57 22.50
CA SER A 163 8.71 -2.27 22.85
C SER A 163 9.75 -2.92 21.93
N GLN A 164 9.48 -4.12 21.42
CA GLN A 164 10.36 -4.83 20.48
C GLN A 164 10.00 -4.57 19.03
N SER A 165 8.71 -4.46 18.75
CA SER A 165 8.20 -4.15 17.41
C SER A 165 6.83 -3.50 17.49
N SER A 166 6.59 -2.53 16.62
CA SER A 166 5.27 -1.93 16.39
C SER A 166 4.71 -2.42 15.08
N SER A 167 3.38 -2.54 15.01
CA SER A 167 2.72 -2.96 13.78
C SER A 167 1.53 -2.07 13.43
N ALA A 168 1.26 -1.96 12.13
CA ALA A 168 0.03 -1.38 11.60
C ALA A 168 -0.57 -2.33 10.58
N LEU A 169 -1.85 -2.67 10.75
CA LEU A 169 -2.63 -3.43 9.79
C LEU A 169 -3.63 -2.48 9.12
N LEU A 170 -3.46 -2.28 7.83
CA LEU A 170 -4.27 -1.38 7.01
C LEU A 170 -5.15 -2.22 6.10
N ASN A 171 -6.46 -2.03 6.18
CA ASN A 171 -7.45 -2.71 5.36
C ASN A 171 -8.26 -1.67 4.59
N PHE A 172 -8.54 -1.91 3.30
CA PHE A 172 -9.35 -1.01 2.48
C PHE A 172 -10.01 -1.73 1.30
N GLY A 173 -10.99 -1.10 0.69
CA GLY A 173 -11.69 -1.58 -0.48
C GLY A 173 -13.19 -1.68 -0.31
N ASN A 174 -13.88 -2.08 -1.36
CA ASN A 174 -15.34 -2.16 -1.39
C ASN A 174 -15.88 -3.41 -0.68
N ASP A 175 -15.11 -4.49 -0.65
CA ASP A 175 -15.49 -5.74 0.01
C ASP A 175 -14.85 -5.83 1.40
N LEU A 176 -15.64 -5.60 2.43
CA LEU A 176 -15.19 -5.65 3.82
C LEU A 176 -14.93 -7.08 4.33
N THR A 177 -15.41 -8.11 3.61
CA THR A 177 -15.18 -9.52 4.00
C THR A 177 -13.80 -10.01 3.58
N LYS A 178 -13.25 -9.43 2.50
CA LYS A 178 -11.91 -9.73 1.95
C LYS A 178 -11.22 -8.44 1.53
N PRO A 179 -10.92 -7.53 2.45
CA PRO A 179 -10.29 -6.26 2.09
C PRO A 179 -8.89 -6.46 1.51
N ILE A 180 -8.42 -5.50 0.74
CA ILE A 180 -6.99 -5.38 0.44
C ILE A 180 -6.30 -5.06 1.76
N ALA A 181 -5.28 -5.84 2.12
CA ALA A 181 -4.57 -5.71 3.38
C ALA A 181 -3.11 -5.28 3.16
N ILE A 182 -2.65 -4.33 3.96
CA ILE A 182 -1.23 -3.98 4.06
C ILE A 182 -0.86 -4.11 5.54
N GLU A 183 0.02 -5.04 5.85
CA GLU A 183 0.62 -5.17 7.17
C GLU A 183 2.00 -4.53 7.14
N MET A 184 2.26 -3.61 8.07
CA MET A 184 3.56 -3.01 8.31
C MET A 184 4.03 -3.40 9.69
N LYS A 185 5.23 -3.97 9.80
CA LYS A 185 5.84 -4.34 11.09
C LYS A 185 7.25 -3.80 11.16
N ARG A 186 7.46 -2.87 12.10
CA ARG A 186 8.76 -2.26 12.36
C ARG A 186 9.41 -2.90 13.57
N PHE A 187 10.64 -3.37 13.42
CA PHE A 187 11.46 -3.89 14.50
C PHE A 187 12.36 -2.79 15.02
N HIS A 188 12.42 -2.64 16.36
CA HIS A 188 13.18 -1.57 17.02
C HIS A 188 14.63 -1.97 17.33
N GLU A 189 14.95 -3.26 17.20
CA GLU A 189 16.32 -3.75 17.36
C GLU A 189 17.20 -3.36 16.17
N PHE A 190 18.46 -3.04 16.44
CA PHE A 190 19.40 -2.68 15.38
C PHE A 190 19.89 -3.90 14.57
N PRO A 191 19.92 -3.84 13.23
CA PRO A 191 19.47 -2.73 12.38
C PRO A 191 17.96 -2.61 12.33
N VAL A 192 17.45 -1.38 12.53
CA VAL A 192 16.02 -1.11 12.47
C VAL A 192 15.49 -1.40 11.08
N ASN A 193 14.58 -2.34 10.98
CA ASN A 193 13.97 -2.72 9.71
C ASN A 193 12.44 -2.71 9.79
N THR A 194 11.80 -2.56 8.64
CA THR A 194 10.35 -2.65 8.49
C THR A 194 10.01 -3.69 7.45
N LYS A 195 9.11 -4.60 7.81
CA LYS A 195 8.49 -5.53 6.89
C LYS A 195 7.13 -4.99 6.48
N ILE A 196 6.87 -4.99 5.17
CA ILE A 196 5.59 -4.60 4.59
C ILE A 196 5.08 -5.80 3.81
N LEU A 197 3.86 -6.24 4.11
CA LEU A 197 3.16 -7.29 3.40
C LEU A 197 1.89 -6.71 2.79
N LEU A 198 1.76 -6.77 1.48
CA LEU A 198 0.54 -6.46 0.75
C LEU A 198 -0.14 -7.75 0.33
N GLU A 199 -1.41 -7.91 0.64
CA GLU A 199 -2.28 -8.99 0.17
C GLU A 199 -3.53 -8.40 -0.47
N THR A 200 -3.78 -8.73 -1.73
CA THR A 200 -4.94 -8.19 -2.46
C THR A 200 -6.22 -8.97 -2.20
N ASN A 201 -6.14 -10.16 -1.60
CA ASN A 201 -7.26 -11.05 -1.28
C ASN A 201 -8.19 -11.35 -2.48
N GLY A 202 -7.62 -11.36 -3.70
CA GLY A 202 -8.34 -11.59 -4.95
C GLY A 202 -8.89 -10.33 -5.63
N HIS A 203 -8.72 -9.15 -5.03
CA HIS A 203 -9.12 -7.88 -5.65
C HIS A 203 -8.02 -7.32 -6.55
N PRO A 204 -8.34 -6.87 -7.77
CA PRO A 204 -7.36 -6.24 -8.63
C PRO A 204 -6.98 -4.86 -8.07
N VAL A 205 -5.70 -4.62 -7.90
CA VAL A 205 -5.12 -3.31 -7.58
C VAL A 205 -4.38 -2.77 -8.79
N SER A 206 -4.36 -1.45 -8.96
CA SER A 206 -3.56 -0.82 -10.02
C SER A 206 -2.08 -1.18 -9.87
N VAL A 207 -1.41 -1.53 -10.96
CA VAL A 207 0.03 -1.79 -10.93
C VAL A 207 0.84 -0.54 -10.58
N LYS A 208 0.28 0.66 -10.77
CA LYS A 208 0.91 1.90 -10.29
C LYS A 208 1.16 1.83 -8.78
N LEU A 209 0.21 1.29 -8.00
CA LEU A 209 0.39 1.10 -6.57
C LEU A 209 1.59 0.20 -6.23
N LEU A 210 1.80 -0.88 -7.01
CA LEU A 210 3.00 -1.74 -6.85
C LEU A 210 4.28 -0.99 -7.22
N GLY A 211 4.28 -0.26 -8.34
CA GLY A 211 5.42 0.55 -8.76
C GLY A 211 5.79 1.59 -7.71
N GLU A 212 4.80 2.23 -7.12
CA GLU A 212 4.99 3.17 -6.02
C GLU A 212 5.57 2.50 -4.77
N LEU A 213 5.08 1.31 -4.40
CA LEU A 213 5.61 0.55 -3.25
C LEU A 213 7.04 0.03 -3.52
N LEU A 214 7.34 -0.35 -4.75
CA LEU A 214 8.65 -0.89 -5.15
C LEU A 214 9.69 0.19 -5.50
N LEU A 215 9.31 1.49 -5.48
CA LEU A 215 10.17 2.62 -5.89
C LEU A 215 10.80 2.43 -7.29
N ASN A 216 10.17 1.66 -8.14
CA ASN A 216 10.64 1.34 -9.47
C ASN A 216 9.66 1.84 -10.53
N GLU A 217 10.19 2.44 -11.57
CA GLU A 217 9.44 2.88 -12.75
C GLU A 217 9.08 1.69 -13.66
N PHE A 218 8.53 0.61 -13.11
CA PHE A 218 8.00 -0.46 -13.94
C PHE A 218 6.76 0.05 -14.68
N SER A 219 6.88 0.22 -15.97
CA SER A 219 5.74 0.52 -16.81
C SER A 219 5.12 -0.79 -17.29
N PHE A 220 3.93 -1.09 -16.85
CA PHE A 220 3.17 -2.26 -17.30
C PHE A 220 1.97 -1.87 -18.18
N GLY A 221 1.83 -0.57 -18.47
CA GLY A 221 0.65 0.01 -19.13
C GLY A 221 -0.37 0.55 -18.14
N GLU A 222 -1.17 1.53 -18.59
CA GLU A 222 -2.11 2.26 -17.71
C GLU A 222 -3.24 1.39 -17.16
N SER A 223 -3.65 0.35 -17.91
CA SER A 223 -4.75 -0.55 -17.56
C SER A 223 -4.32 -1.80 -16.81
N ALA A 224 -3.04 -1.94 -16.50
CA ALA A 224 -2.52 -3.11 -15.83
C ALA A 224 -2.95 -3.17 -14.37
N THR A 225 -3.36 -4.37 -13.92
CA THR A 225 -3.76 -4.63 -12.53
C THR A 225 -3.03 -5.85 -11.98
N PHE A 226 -2.90 -5.89 -10.66
CA PHE A 226 -2.25 -6.97 -9.93
C PHE A 226 -3.22 -7.63 -8.96
N VAL A 227 -3.14 -8.95 -8.88
CA VAL A 227 -3.82 -9.77 -7.87
C VAL A 227 -2.80 -10.73 -7.27
N GLY A 228 -2.55 -10.64 -5.95
CA GLY A 228 -1.54 -11.49 -5.32
C GLY A 228 -1.03 -10.94 -4.00
N ALA A 229 0.19 -11.32 -3.67
CA ALA A 229 0.90 -10.90 -2.47
C ALA A 229 2.28 -10.31 -2.82
N LEU A 230 2.70 -9.30 -2.06
CA LEU A 230 4.01 -8.67 -2.13
C LEU A 230 4.55 -8.50 -0.72
N ALA A 231 5.70 -9.07 -0.43
CA ALA A 231 6.43 -8.86 0.80
C ALA A 231 7.67 -8.00 0.54
N LEU A 232 7.88 -6.97 1.37
CA LEU A 232 9.00 -6.03 1.28
C LEU A 232 9.74 -6.03 2.61
N ASP A 233 11.06 -6.07 2.57
CA ASP A 233 11.93 -5.82 3.70
C ASP A 233 12.74 -4.54 3.43
N THR A 234 12.62 -3.53 4.30
CA THR A 234 13.32 -2.25 4.18
C THR A 234 14.15 -1.99 5.43
N VAL A 235 15.32 -1.40 5.29
CA VAL A 235 16.11 -0.86 6.40
C VAL A 235 15.85 0.63 6.52
N VAL A 236 15.59 1.09 7.73
CA VAL A 236 15.35 2.52 7.99
C VAL A 236 16.60 3.34 7.65
N GLY A 237 16.41 4.39 6.87
CA GLY A 237 17.50 5.24 6.38
C GLY A 237 18.19 4.73 5.10
N ALA A 238 17.85 3.54 4.59
CA ALA A 238 18.25 3.10 3.27
C ALA A 238 17.23 3.57 2.22
N GLN A 239 17.72 4.12 1.12
CA GLN A 239 16.87 4.54 0.00
C GLN A 239 16.38 3.36 -0.87
N GLN A 240 16.84 2.14 -0.58
CA GLN A 240 16.59 0.95 -1.40
C GLN A 240 16.06 -0.19 -0.54
N PHE A 241 15.20 -1.02 -1.14
CA PHE A 241 14.73 -2.24 -0.49
C PHE A 241 15.87 -3.24 -0.36
N MET A 242 15.95 -3.89 0.80
CA MET A 242 16.87 -5.01 0.97
C MET A 242 16.39 -6.24 0.22
N GLN A 243 15.08 -6.49 0.25
CA GLN A 243 14.49 -7.66 -0.39
C GLN A 243 13.01 -7.41 -0.70
N PHE A 244 12.55 -7.95 -1.81
CA PHE A 244 11.12 -8.21 -2.02
C PHE A 244 10.86 -9.63 -2.54
N ASP A 245 9.69 -10.15 -2.21
CA ASP A 245 9.13 -11.41 -2.72
C ASP A 245 7.73 -11.11 -3.27
N LEU A 246 7.51 -11.37 -4.56
CA LEU A 246 6.25 -11.12 -5.26
C LEU A 246 5.71 -12.42 -5.81
N GLN A 247 4.41 -12.65 -5.54
CA GLN A 247 3.66 -13.77 -6.09
C GLN A 247 2.26 -13.31 -6.48
N GLY A 248 1.79 -13.66 -7.69
CA GLY A 248 0.45 -13.27 -8.13
C GLY A 248 0.32 -13.17 -9.63
N THR A 249 -0.73 -12.49 -10.07
CA THR A 249 -1.07 -12.34 -11.48
C THR A 249 -1.18 -10.87 -11.84
N LEU A 250 -0.46 -10.46 -12.88
CA LEU A 250 -0.60 -9.17 -13.54
C LEU A 250 -1.52 -9.35 -14.74
N HIS A 251 -2.63 -8.62 -14.78
CA HIS A 251 -3.60 -8.64 -15.87
C HIS A 251 -3.45 -7.40 -16.75
N ASN A 252 -3.81 -7.52 -18.02
CA ASN A 252 -3.83 -6.43 -18.99
C ASN A 252 -2.48 -5.71 -19.16
N VAL A 253 -1.38 -6.42 -18.99
CA VAL A 253 -0.04 -5.87 -19.17
C VAL A 253 0.21 -5.61 -20.64
N GLU A 254 0.67 -4.41 -20.98
CA GLU A 254 1.03 -4.05 -22.35
C GLU A 254 2.44 -4.55 -22.67
N LEU A 255 2.55 -5.39 -23.71
CA LEU A 255 3.86 -5.94 -24.13
C LEU A 255 4.87 -4.86 -24.48
N GLN A 256 4.42 -3.76 -25.06
CA GLN A 256 5.27 -2.61 -25.37
C GLN A 256 5.92 -2.02 -24.11
N SER A 257 5.15 -1.94 -23.04
CA SER A 257 5.61 -1.40 -21.76
C SER A 257 6.62 -2.32 -21.05
N LEU A 258 6.46 -3.64 -21.19
CA LEU A 258 7.42 -4.62 -20.66
C LEU A 258 8.80 -4.53 -21.31
N LEU A 259 8.83 -4.13 -22.58
CA LEU A 259 10.06 -3.98 -23.37
C LEU A 259 10.57 -2.53 -23.36
N GLY A 260 10.18 -1.76 -22.34
CA GLY A 260 10.47 -0.33 -22.21
C GLY A 260 11.93 0.01 -22.46
N GLY A 261 12.17 0.96 -23.38
CA GLY A 261 13.51 1.42 -23.79
C GLY A 261 13.91 1.03 -25.21
N LEU A 262 13.22 0.12 -25.84
CA LEU A 262 13.41 -0.13 -27.29
C LEU A 262 12.68 0.94 -28.10
N GLN A 263 13.41 1.68 -28.95
CA GLN A 263 12.87 2.77 -29.77
C GLN A 263 11.69 2.34 -30.65
N GLU A 264 11.65 1.06 -31.07
CA GLU A 264 10.50 0.44 -31.73
C GLU A 264 10.18 -0.85 -30.98
N SER A 265 9.07 -0.87 -30.28
CA SER A 265 8.67 -2.10 -29.57
C SER A 265 8.44 -3.24 -30.57
N PRO A 266 9.20 -4.34 -30.46
CA PRO A 266 9.08 -5.46 -31.39
C PRO A 266 7.81 -6.28 -31.18
N LEU A 267 7.11 -6.07 -30.06
CA LEU A 267 5.91 -6.79 -29.67
C LEU A 267 4.83 -5.80 -29.24
N SER A 268 3.60 -6.03 -29.69
CA SER A 268 2.42 -5.30 -29.22
C SER A 268 1.30 -6.28 -28.85
N GLY A 269 0.41 -5.82 -27.99
CA GLY A 269 -0.70 -6.61 -27.47
C GLY A 269 -0.76 -6.57 -25.94
N ARG A 270 -1.77 -7.24 -25.41
CA ARG A 270 -1.96 -7.36 -23.95
C ARG A 270 -1.76 -8.78 -23.49
N VAL A 271 -1.13 -8.94 -22.35
CA VAL A 271 -0.82 -10.23 -21.75
C VAL A 271 -1.22 -10.28 -20.30
N THR A 272 -1.44 -11.50 -19.84
CA THR A 272 -1.51 -11.85 -18.41
C THR A 272 -0.19 -12.49 -18.04
N VAL A 273 0.44 -12.00 -16.98
CA VAL A 273 1.69 -12.54 -16.44
C VAL A 273 1.39 -13.14 -15.07
N GLN A 274 1.45 -14.45 -14.97
CA GLN A 274 1.35 -15.15 -13.70
C GLN A 274 2.75 -15.34 -13.13
N ILE A 275 3.03 -14.71 -12.01
CA ILE A 275 4.30 -14.80 -11.28
C ILE A 275 4.12 -15.84 -10.17
N SER A 276 4.75 -16.98 -10.32
CA SER A 276 4.77 -18.02 -9.29
C SER A 276 5.70 -17.62 -8.15
N ARG A 277 6.80 -16.95 -8.48
CA ARG A 277 7.75 -16.39 -7.53
C ARG A 277 8.68 -15.39 -8.20
N ALA A 278 8.88 -14.24 -7.57
CA ALA A 278 9.87 -13.25 -7.96
C ALA A 278 10.59 -12.73 -6.72
N ILE A 279 11.88 -13.02 -6.59
CA ILE A 279 12.71 -12.62 -5.45
C ILE A 279 13.77 -11.66 -5.94
N PHE A 280 13.84 -10.50 -5.33
CA PHE A 280 14.85 -9.48 -5.54
C PHE A 280 15.52 -9.16 -4.20
N GLN A 281 16.85 -9.10 -4.19
CA GLN A 281 17.63 -8.81 -2.99
C GLN A 281 18.94 -8.12 -3.37
N ASN A 282 19.31 -7.07 -2.64
CA ASN A 282 20.56 -6.32 -2.82
C ASN A 282 20.81 -5.93 -4.29
N ASP A 283 19.83 -5.28 -4.91
CA ASP A 283 19.83 -4.81 -6.31
C ASP A 283 20.01 -5.92 -7.37
N ARG A 284 19.68 -7.15 -7.01
CA ARG A 284 19.79 -8.30 -7.92
C ARG A 284 18.57 -9.19 -7.84
N TRP A 285 18.11 -9.62 -8.99
CA TRP A 285 17.16 -10.69 -9.07
C TRP A 285 17.82 -12.00 -8.65
N LEU A 286 17.21 -12.72 -7.68
CA LEU A 286 17.65 -14.05 -7.28
C LEU A 286 16.86 -15.12 -8.03
N GLN A 287 15.57 -14.89 -8.20
CA GLN A 287 14.67 -15.82 -8.86
C GLN A 287 13.52 -15.06 -9.51
N LEU A 288 13.14 -15.48 -10.72
CA LEU A 288 11.93 -15.03 -11.39
C LEU A 288 11.32 -16.22 -12.14
N GLN A 289 10.10 -16.63 -11.75
CA GLN A 289 9.42 -17.78 -12.32
C GLN A 289 7.96 -17.45 -12.56
N GLY A 290 7.45 -17.84 -13.72
CA GLY A 290 6.06 -17.59 -14.05
C GLY A 290 5.68 -18.02 -15.45
N THR A 291 4.49 -17.58 -15.87
CA THR A 291 3.97 -17.77 -17.22
C THR A 291 3.45 -16.46 -17.76
N LEU A 292 3.62 -16.27 -19.06
CA LEU A 292 3.08 -15.15 -19.82
C LEU A 292 2.12 -15.69 -20.86
N GLN A 293 0.90 -15.17 -20.88
CA GLN A 293 -0.15 -15.59 -21.80
C GLN A 293 -0.77 -14.36 -22.45
N GLY A 294 -0.93 -14.38 -23.76
CA GLY A 294 -1.51 -13.27 -24.51
C GLY A 294 -2.31 -13.74 -25.72
N HIS A 295 -3.18 -12.88 -26.17
CA HIS A 295 -3.99 -13.11 -27.36
C HIS A 295 -4.03 -11.84 -28.22
N ASN A 296 -4.12 -12.04 -29.56
CA ASN A 296 -4.39 -10.97 -30.51
C ASN A 296 -3.38 -9.80 -30.44
N GLY A 297 -2.11 -10.10 -30.69
CA GLY A 297 -1.06 -9.09 -30.77
C GLY A 297 -0.33 -9.11 -32.11
N GLN A 298 0.76 -8.34 -32.17
CA GLN A 298 1.65 -8.29 -33.33
C GLN A 298 3.10 -8.42 -32.92
N VAL A 299 3.90 -9.03 -33.79
CA VAL A 299 5.35 -9.15 -33.60
C VAL A 299 6.08 -8.64 -34.85
N SER A 300 7.13 -7.86 -34.65
CA SER A 300 7.98 -7.38 -35.75
C SER A 300 8.75 -8.55 -36.36
N ARG A 301 8.65 -8.72 -37.70
CA ARG A 301 9.43 -9.72 -38.41
C ARG A 301 10.94 -9.55 -38.25
N ALA A 302 11.40 -8.30 -38.23
CA ALA A 302 12.81 -7.99 -38.07
C ALA A 302 13.40 -8.48 -36.73
N TRP A 303 12.58 -8.55 -35.70
CA TRP A 303 12.98 -8.99 -34.36
C TRP A 303 13.07 -10.52 -34.23
N LEU A 304 12.20 -11.27 -34.91
CA LEU A 304 12.09 -12.72 -34.78
C LEU A 304 13.41 -13.51 -34.99
N PRO A 305 14.21 -13.24 -36.05
CA PRO A 305 15.46 -13.95 -36.25
C PRO A 305 16.47 -13.68 -35.13
N THR A 306 16.51 -12.46 -34.62
CA THR A 306 17.39 -12.05 -33.53
C THR A 306 16.99 -12.72 -32.24
N ALA A 307 15.70 -12.65 -31.88
CA ALA A 307 15.13 -13.31 -30.70
C ALA A 307 15.34 -14.85 -30.76
N ALA A 308 15.04 -15.46 -31.91
CA ALA A 308 15.22 -16.88 -32.11
C ALA A 308 16.66 -17.31 -31.88
N ARG A 309 17.63 -16.56 -32.43
CA ARG A 309 19.07 -16.86 -32.29
C ARG A 309 19.55 -16.67 -30.83
N GLN A 310 19.22 -15.53 -30.23
CA GLN A 310 19.72 -15.17 -28.90
C GLN A 310 19.05 -16.03 -27.82
N LEU A 311 17.74 -16.21 -27.88
CA LEU A 311 16.99 -17.04 -26.95
C LEU A 311 16.99 -18.53 -27.32
N LYS A 312 17.75 -18.91 -28.37
CA LYS A 312 17.84 -20.28 -28.90
C LYS A 312 16.47 -20.90 -29.17
N LEU A 313 15.53 -20.12 -29.68
CA LEU A 313 14.20 -20.57 -30.03
C LEU A 313 14.17 -21.04 -31.49
N ARG A 314 13.17 -21.84 -31.86
CA ARG A 314 12.97 -22.26 -33.23
C ARG A 314 11.99 -21.32 -33.92
N TRP A 315 12.43 -20.62 -34.95
CA TRP A 315 11.58 -19.83 -35.82
C TRP A 315 11.11 -20.72 -36.98
N LEU A 316 9.78 -20.94 -37.08
CA LEU A 316 9.16 -21.89 -38.01
C LEU A 316 8.36 -21.21 -39.12
N GLY A 317 8.06 -19.91 -39.01
CA GLY A 317 7.22 -19.19 -39.96
C GLY A 317 8.03 -18.43 -41.01
N ASP A 318 7.63 -18.56 -42.26
CA ASP A 318 8.14 -17.71 -43.39
C ASP A 318 7.09 -16.69 -43.80
N LEU A 319 6.70 -15.82 -42.86
CA LEU A 319 5.71 -14.76 -43.14
C LEU A 319 6.42 -13.51 -43.65
N GLN A 320 5.98 -12.97 -44.78
CA GLN A 320 6.63 -11.84 -45.49
C GLN A 320 6.21 -10.46 -44.92
N GLN A 321 5.20 -10.42 -44.07
CA GLN A 321 4.66 -9.16 -43.53
C GLN A 321 5.64 -8.54 -42.51
N PRO A 322 5.85 -7.19 -42.52
CA PRO A 322 6.74 -6.53 -41.58
C PRO A 322 6.25 -6.61 -40.14
N GLN A 323 4.92 -6.60 -39.93
CA GLN A 323 4.28 -6.87 -38.66
C GLN A 323 3.41 -8.13 -38.83
N ILE A 324 3.70 -9.14 -38.03
CA ILE A 324 3.04 -10.45 -38.10
C ILE A 324 2.03 -10.53 -36.94
N PRO A 325 0.72 -10.63 -37.24
CA PRO A 325 -0.28 -10.83 -36.20
C PRO A 325 -0.14 -12.21 -35.60
N PHE A 326 -0.31 -12.30 -34.28
CA PHE A 326 -0.39 -13.58 -33.59
C PHE A 326 -1.74 -13.74 -32.87
N GLN A 327 -2.29 -14.95 -32.87
CA GLN A 327 -3.53 -15.28 -32.18
C GLN A 327 -3.31 -15.62 -30.73
N SER A 328 -2.21 -16.32 -30.42
CA SER A 328 -1.86 -16.69 -29.04
C SER A 328 -0.37 -16.60 -28.82
N MET A 329 -0.02 -16.23 -27.61
CA MET A 329 1.32 -16.21 -27.07
C MET A 329 1.31 -16.93 -25.73
N TYR A 330 2.26 -17.83 -25.54
CA TYR A 330 2.50 -18.53 -24.27
C TYR A 330 3.99 -18.63 -24.03
N CYS A 331 4.45 -18.26 -22.85
CA CYS A 331 5.82 -18.43 -22.44
C CYS A 331 5.91 -18.74 -20.95
N ALA A 332 6.24 -19.95 -20.58
CA ALA A 332 6.67 -20.25 -19.21
C ALA A 332 8.16 -19.92 -19.08
N PHE A 333 8.50 -19.10 -18.10
CA PHE A 333 9.87 -18.65 -17.86
C PHE A 333 10.31 -19.02 -16.45
N SER A 334 11.58 -19.42 -16.34
CA SER A 334 12.24 -19.63 -15.06
C SER A 334 13.65 -19.08 -15.17
N TRP A 335 13.91 -18.06 -14.40
CA TRP A 335 15.22 -17.40 -14.33
C TRP A 335 15.76 -17.48 -12.91
N ASN A 336 17.03 -17.79 -12.79
CA ASN A 336 17.82 -17.66 -11.58
C ASN A 336 19.14 -16.98 -11.92
N GLN A 337 20.00 -16.74 -10.95
CA GLN A 337 21.25 -15.99 -11.15
C GLN A 337 22.13 -16.53 -12.27
N SER A 338 22.05 -17.80 -12.61
CA SER A 338 22.94 -18.49 -13.56
C SER A 338 22.25 -18.95 -14.84
N SER A 339 20.94 -19.16 -14.81
CA SER A 339 20.22 -19.80 -15.91
C SER A 339 18.86 -19.15 -16.20
N LEU A 340 18.51 -19.17 -17.48
CA LEU A 340 17.20 -18.84 -18.00
C LEU A 340 16.63 -20.05 -18.74
N SER A 341 15.42 -20.44 -18.43
CA SER A 341 14.66 -21.44 -19.15
C SER A 341 13.38 -20.81 -19.69
N LEU A 342 13.12 -21.00 -20.97
CA LEU A 342 11.90 -20.58 -21.65
C LEU A 342 11.21 -21.82 -22.22
N ARG A 343 9.92 -21.97 -21.96
CA ARG A 343 9.13 -23.09 -22.46
C ARG A 343 7.84 -22.58 -23.11
N GLY A 344 7.44 -23.27 -24.17
CA GLY A 344 6.18 -23.02 -24.85
C GLY A 344 5.01 -23.76 -24.18
N GLU A 345 3.90 -23.84 -24.87
CA GLU A 345 2.66 -24.46 -24.40
C GLU A 345 2.91 -25.90 -23.95
N PRO A 346 2.50 -26.31 -22.72
CA PRO A 346 2.93 -27.60 -22.14
C PRO A 346 2.25 -28.79 -22.78
N GLU A 347 1.00 -28.65 -23.27
CA GLU A 347 0.17 -29.76 -23.73
C GLU A 347 -0.61 -29.39 -25.00
N GLY A 348 -1.03 -30.40 -25.77
CA GLY A 348 -1.86 -30.27 -26.96
C GLY A 348 -1.13 -30.56 -28.28
N GLU A 349 -1.85 -30.45 -29.40
CA GLU A 349 -1.32 -30.68 -30.76
C GLU A 349 -0.13 -29.77 -31.12
N GLN A 350 0.04 -28.68 -30.38
CA GLN A 350 1.06 -27.66 -30.62
C GLN A 350 1.97 -27.45 -29.41
N ALA A 351 2.23 -28.52 -28.65
CA ALA A 351 3.14 -28.48 -27.51
C ALA A 351 4.49 -27.85 -27.93
N GLY A 352 5.02 -26.98 -27.05
CA GLY A 352 6.24 -26.22 -27.30
C GLY A 352 6.05 -24.92 -28.09
N ALA A 353 4.84 -24.59 -28.57
CA ALA A 353 4.58 -23.32 -29.25
C ALA A 353 4.64 -22.14 -28.27
N MET A 354 5.37 -21.08 -28.64
CA MET A 354 5.45 -19.85 -27.88
C MET A 354 4.65 -18.71 -28.54
N LEU A 355 4.61 -18.68 -29.86
CA LEU A 355 3.90 -17.69 -30.63
C LEU A 355 3.19 -18.36 -31.80
N ARG A 356 1.89 -18.10 -31.97
CA ARG A 356 1.03 -18.75 -32.97
C ARG A 356 0.30 -17.76 -33.84
N HIS A 357 0.23 -18.06 -35.12
CA HIS A 357 -0.58 -17.40 -36.14
C HIS A 357 -1.69 -18.34 -36.62
N GLU A 358 -2.66 -17.86 -37.34
CA GLU A 358 -3.72 -18.68 -37.98
C GLU A 358 -3.18 -19.88 -38.77
N ASN A 359 -2.08 -19.68 -39.47
CA ASN A 359 -1.46 -20.68 -40.34
C ASN A 359 -0.43 -21.59 -39.64
N GLY A 360 -0.26 -21.47 -38.34
CA GLY A 360 0.67 -22.36 -37.60
C GLY A 360 1.55 -21.66 -36.59
N ILE A 361 2.61 -22.32 -36.21
CA ILE A 361 3.55 -21.87 -35.17
C ILE A 361 4.56 -20.90 -35.83
N ILE A 362 4.71 -19.70 -35.25
CA ILE A 362 5.74 -18.73 -35.62
C ILE A 362 7.03 -19.01 -34.86
N LEU A 363 6.94 -19.16 -33.55
CA LEU A 363 8.06 -19.34 -32.63
C LEU A 363 7.78 -20.51 -31.69
N ALA A 364 8.75 -21.41 -31.56
CA ALA A 364 8.64 -22.56 -30.65
C ALA A 364 9.85 -22.65 -29.73
N GLU A 365 9.65 -23.31 -28.61
CA GLU A 365 10.71 -23.60 -27.65
C GLU A 365 11.82 -24.47 -28.26
N ASN A 366 13.01 -24.31 -27.71
CA ASN A 366 14.08 -25.29 -27.84
C ASN A 366 14.50 -25.67 -26.41
N PRO A 367 14.44 -26.93 -26.00
CA PRO A 367 14.64 -27.35 -24.61
C PRO A 367 16.10 -27.22 -24.15
N GLN A 368 16.68 -26.04 -24.31
CA GLN A 368 18.03 -25.71 -23.87
C GLN A 368 17.97 -24.67 -22.76
N VAL A 369 18.78 -24.89 -21.72
CA VAL A 369 18.97 -23.89 -20.67
C VAL A 369 19.96 -22.83 -21.18
N LEU A 370 19.57 -21.57 -21.08
CA LEU A 370 20.36 -20.41 -21.47
C LEU A 370 21.14 -19.88 -20.26
N GLN A 371 22.28 -19.23 -20.53
CA GLN A 371 22.94 -18.42 -19.50
C GLN A 371 22.12 -17.15 -19.23
N ALA A 372 22.05 -16.73 -17.98
CA ALA A 372 21.24 -15.56 -17.58
C ALA A 372 21.68 -14.25 -18.27
N SER A 373 22.96 -14.14 -18.66
CA SER A 373 23.52 -12.97 -19.40
C SER A 373 22.86 -12.72 -20.75
N VAL A 374 22.28 -13.76 -21.37
CA VAL A 374 21.64 -13.65 -22.69
C VAL A 374 20.44 -12.69 -22.65
N LEU A 375 19.72 -12.64 -21.54
CA LEU A 375 18.56 -11.74 -21.42
C LEU A 375 18.98 -10.27 -21.47
N HIS A 376 20.10 -9.92 -20.84
CA HIS A 376 20.67 -8.57 -20.92
C HIS A 376 21.07 -8.17 -22.33
N GLU A 377 21.60 -9.09 -23.13
CA GLU A 377 21.95 -8.82 -24.52
C GLU A 377 20.72 -8.60 -25.43
N VAL A 378 19.62 -9.30 -25.13
CA VAL A 378 18.34 -9.15 -25.88
C VAL A 378 17.65 -7.84 -25.56
N LEU A 379 17.70 -7.40 -24.30
CA LEU A 379 17.03 -6.19 -23.83
C LEU A 379 17.86 -4.91 -24.01
N ALA A 380 19.17 -5.02 -24.19
CA ALA A 380 20.08 -3.88 -24.36
C ALA A 380 20.23 -3.41 -25.82
N ARG A 381 19.64 -4.10 -26.80
CA ARG A 381 19.63 -3.78 -28.24
C ARG A 381 18.24 -3.38 -28.69
#